data_a347899706725830cdc5c695696d56d2
#
_entry.id   a347899706725830cdc5c695696d56d2
#
_cell.length_a   1.000
_cell.length_b   1.000
_cell.length_c   1.000
_cell.angle_alpha   90.00
_cell.angle_beta   90.00
_cell.angle_gamma   90.00
#
_symmetry.space_group_name_H-M   'P 1'
#
loop_
_entity.id
_entity.type
_entity.pdbx_description
1 polymer ?
#
loop_
_entity_poly.entity_id
_entity_poly.type
_entity_poly.pdbx_seq_one_letter_code
_entity_poly.pdbx_strand_id
1 'polypeptide(L)'
;MARRYCRAMPSFDIVSEVDMQEVRNAVDQANREAATRFDFKNTDSSIDISDDALVLHSATEDRLRALRQVLDEKLVKRSVSLKAFDAGKIEEASKGTARQHIAIRAGISQEHAKRLNKFIKDLGLKGVSSQTQGDQLRVTGKKRDDLQAVITACKEEDFGIPLQFNNFRD
;
A
#
# COMPACT_ATOMS: atom_id res chain seq x y z
N MET A 1 -12.73 23.37 -43.96
CA MET A 1 -13.05 22.33 -42.92
C MET A 1 -12.11 22.50 -41.74
N ALA A 2 -12.58 23.11 -40.67
CA ALA A 2 -11.80 23.30 -39.46
C ALA A 2 -11.71 21.96 -38.74
N ARG A 3 -10.50 21.39 -38.67
CA ARG A 3 -10.22 20.27 -37.77
C ARG A 3 -10.42 20.78 -36.35
N ARG A 4 -11.53 20.39 -35.71
CA ARG A 4 -11.68 20.52 -34.27
C ARG A 4 -10.59 19.64 -33.63
N TYR A 5 -9.52 20.29 -33.20
CA TYR A 5 -8.60 19.66 -32.26
C TYR A 5 -9.40 19.36 -31.00
N CYS A 6 -9.79 18.12 -30.82
CA CYS A 6 -10.20 17.63 -29.50
C CYS A 6 -9.00 17.84 -28.59
N ARG A 7 -8.95 18.93 -27.86
CA ARG A 7 -8.00 19.11 -26.76
C ARG A 7 -8.30 17.99 -25.78
N ALA A 8 -7.40 17.04 -25.69
CA ALA A 8 -7.51 16.00 -24.67
C ALA A 8 -7.60 16.70 -23.32
N MET A 9 -8.56 16.30 -22.47
CA MET A 9 -8.66 16.86 -21.13
C MET A 9 -7.51 16.35 -20.28
N PRO A 10 -6.87 17.20 -19.47
CA PRO A 10 -5.87 16.76 -18.52
C PRO A 10 -6.39 15.63 -17.64
N SER A 11 -5.56 14.65 -17.37
CA SER A 11 -5.92 13.50 -16.56
C SER A 11 -4.72 12.93 -15.80
N PHE A 12 -4.99 12.16 -14.78
CA PHE A 12 -4.02 11.33 -14.09
C PHE A 12 -4.70 10.07 -13.56
N ASP A 13 -3.88 9.10 -13.17
CA ASP A 13 -4.37 7.87 -12.58
C ASP A 13 -4.01 7.80 -11.09
N ILE A 14 -4.95 7.35 -10.28
CA ILE A 14 -4.75 6.98 -8.87
C ILE A 14 -4.56 5.47 -8.83
N VAL A 15 -3.45 5.03 -8.29
CA VAL A 15 -3.07 3.62 -8.16
C VAL A 15 -2.69 3.30 -6.72
N SER A 16 -2.75 2.03 -6.37
CA SER A 16 -2.25 1.51 -5.10
C SER A 16 -1.30 0.35 -5.39
N GLU A 17 -0.04 0.66 -5.58
CA GLU A 17 0.99 -0.30 -5.96
C GLU A 17 1.92 -0.60 -4.78
N VAL A 18 2.40 -1.83 -4.73
CA VAL A 18 3.41 -2.29 -3.79
C VAL A 18 4.62 -2.76 -4.58
N ASP A 19 5.78 -2.16 -4.31
CA ASP A 19 7.05 -2.62 -4.88
C ASP A 19 7.51 -3.89 -4.17
N MET A 20 7.20 -5.04 -4.75
CA MET A 20 7.51 -6.35 -4.17
C MET A 20 9.03 -6.61 -4.07
N GLN A 21 9.85 -5.96 -4.90
CA GLN A 21 11.30 -6.08 -4.77
C GLN A 21 11.78 -5.39 -3.48
N GLU A 22 11.26 -4.21 -3.18
CA GLU A 22 11.56 -3.52 -1.93
C GLU A 22 11.01 -4.25 -0.70
N VAL A 23 9.86 -4.90 -0.83
CA VAL A 23 9.34 -5.78 0.24
C VAL A 23 10.29 -6.95 0.50
N ARG A 24 10.77 -7.63 -0.54
CA ARG A 24 11.75 -8.71 -0.41
C ARG A 24 13.05 -8.23 0.23
N ASN A 25 13.54 -7.08 -0.17
CA ASN A 25 14.74 -6.49 0.43
C ASN A 25 14.55 -6.18 1.91
N ALA A 26 13.38 -5.66 2.29
CA ALA A 26 13.05 -5.40 3.70
C ALA A 26 12.97 -6.68 4.52
N VAL A 27 12.34 -7.73 3.99
CA VAL A 27 12.26 -9.05 4.62
C VAL A 27 13.64 -9.66 4.81
N ASP A 28 14.50 -9.61 3.81
CA ASP A 28 15.88 -10.10 3.92
C ASP A 28 16.66 -9.37 4.99
N GLN A 29 16.54 -8.05 5.07
CA GLN A 29 17.20 -7.26 6.12
C GLN A 29 16.63 -7.58 7.51
N ALA A 30 15.33 -7.74 7.64
CA ALA A 30 14.70 -8.10 8.91
C ALA A 30 15.15 -9.50 9.38
N ASN A 31 15.21 -10.47 8.49
CA ASN A 31 15.72 -11.81 8.79
C ASN A 31 17.19 -11.81 9.21
N ARG A 32 18.04 -11.03 8.54
CA ARG A 32 19.45 -10.88 8.93
C ARG A 32 19.60 -10.25 10.30
N GLU A 33 18.82 -9.21 10.60
CA GLU A 33 18.85 -8.58 11.92
C GLU A 33 18.35 -9.54 13.00
N ALA A 34 17.27 -10.26 12.76
CA ALA A 34 16.76 -11.27 13.70
C ALA A 34 17.78 -12.40 13.98
N ALA A 35 18.55 -12.79 12.96
CA ALA A 35 19.60 -13.82 13.12
C ALA A 35 20.77 -13.35 13.98
N THR A 36 21.02 -12.05 14.10
CA THR A 36 22.18 -11.48 14.80
C THR A 36 21.84 -10.81 16.12
N ARG A 37 20.60 -10.40 16.34
CA ARG A 37 20.17 -9.74 17.59
C ARG A 37 20.08 -10.74 18.74
N PHE A 38 20.61 -10.34 19.89
CA PHE A 38 20.62 -11.17 21.10
C PHE A 38 19.21 -11.51 21.60
N ASP A 39 18.24 -10.59 21.50
CA ASP A 39 16.86 -10.79 21.93
C ASP A 39 16.09 -11.82 21.09
N PHE A 40 16.59 -12.17 19.90
CA PHE A 40 16.04 -13.22 19.03
C PHE A 40 16.82 -14.55 19.12
N LYS A 41 17.83 -14.62 19.95
CA LYS A 41 18.62 -15.85 20.12
C LYS A 41 17.74 -17.00 20.59
N ASN A 42 17.86 -18.17 19.92
CA ASN A 42 17.10 -19.39 20.20
C ASN A 42 15.57 -19.23 20.08
N THR A 43 15.09 -18.29 19.30
CA THR A 43 13.65 -18.04 19.08
C THR A 43 13.15 -18.58 17.75
N ASP A 44 14.04 -19.06 16.87
CA ASP A 44 13.71 -19.48 15.50
C ASP A 44 12.85 -18.42 14.74
N SER A 45 13.15 -17.16 14.99
CA SER A 45 12.44 -16.05 14.40
C SER A 45 12.74 -15.95 12.91
N SER A 46 11.70 -15.97 12.09
CA SER A 46 11.83 -15.89 10.63
C SER A 46 10.61 -15.22 9.99
N ILE A 47 10.82 -14.67 8.82
CA ILE A 47 9.78 -14.09 7.97
C ILE A 47 9.86 -14.78 6.62
N ASP A 48 8.78 -15.46 6.22
CA ASP A 48 8.61 -16.03 4.89
C ASP A 48 7.79 -15.08 4.03
N ILE A 49 8.12 -15.00 2.75
CA ILE A 49 7.44 -14.15 1.77
C ILE A 49 6.90 -14.99 0.63
N SER A 50 5.63 -14.74 0.29
CA SER A 50 5.00 -15.17 -0.96
C SER A 50 4.56 -13.95 -1.78
N ASP A 51 3.92 -14.16 -2.93
CA ASP A 51 3.52 -13.05 -3.80
C ASP A 51 2.44 -12.15 -3.19
N ASP A 52 1.67 -12.65 -2.25
CA ASP A 52 0.50 -11.97 -1.66
C ASP A 52 0.47 -11.95 -0.14
N ALA A 53 1.48 -12.52 0.51
CA ALA A 53 1.50 -12.59 1.97
C ALA A 53 2.91 -12.70 2.56
N LEU A 54 3.02 -12.27 3.81
CA LEU A 54 4.16 -12.52 4.69
C LEU A 54 3.71 -13.43 5.82
N VAL A 55 4.57 -14.34 6.25
CA VAL A 55 4.33 -15.18 7.42
C VAL A 55 5.48 -15.02 8.40
N LEU A 56 5.16 -14.55 9.59
CA LEU A 56 6.10 -14.39 10.67
C LEU A 56 6.03 -15.59 11.61
N HIS A 57 7.19 -16.09 12.03
CA HIS A 57 7.33 -17.15 13.00
C HIS A 57 8.27 -16.72 14.12
N SER A 58 7.93 -17.08 15.35
CA SER A 58 8.82 -16.90 16.49
C SER A 58 8.47 -17.86 17.64
N ALA A 59 9.34 -17.96 18.63
CA ALA A 59 9.13 -18.83 19.78
C ALA A 59 7.98 -18.41 20.69
N THR A 60 7.70 -17.10 20.78
CA THR A 60 6.64 -16.53 21.62
C THR A 60 5.94 -15.39 20.92
N GLU A 61 4.76 -15.04 21.38
CA GLU A 61 4.01 -13.89 20.88
C GLU A 61 4.79 -12.58 21.06
N ASP A 62 5.44 -12.38 22.20
CA ASP A 62 6.22 -11.17 22.45
C ASP A 62 7.40 -11.04 21.49
N ARG A 63 8.08 -12.14 21.18
CA ARG A 63 9.17 -12.16 20.21
C ARG A 63 8.65 -11.96 18.77
N LEU A 64 7.50 -12.49 18.47
CA LEU A 64 6.83 -12.26 17.19
C LEU A 64 6.50 -10.77 16.98
N ARG A 65 5.99 -10.11 18.01
CA ARG A 65 5.71 -8.67 17.98
C ARG A 65 6.98 -7.85 17.77
N ALA A 66 8.08 -8.23 18.43
CA ALA A 66 9.39 -7.61 18.23
C ALA A 66 9.90 -7.82 16.80
N LEU A 67 9.73 -9.01 16.23
CA LEU A 67 10.07 -9.31 14.84
C LEU A 67 9.24 -8.46 13.86
N ARG A 68 7.95 -8.29 14.13
CA ARG A 68 7.08 -7.42 13.35
C ARG A 68 7.57 -5.99 13.36
N GLN A 69 7.99 -5.48 14.51
CA GLN A 69 8.51 -4.13 14.61
C GLN A 69 9.79 -3.96 13.77
N VAL A 70 10.69 -4.92 13.79
CA VAL A 70 11.90 -4.92 12.94
C VAL A 70 11.51 -4.86 11.46
N LEU A 71 10.56 -5.69 11.05
CA LEU A 71 10.05 -5.69 9.67
C LEU A 71 9.47 -4.33 9.28
N ASP A 72 8.62 -3.76 10.12
CA ASP A 72 7.97 -2.46 9.86
C ASP A 72 9.01 -1.35 9.69
N GLU A 73 10.05 -1.33 10.52
CA GLU A 73 11.17 -0.38 10.39
C GLU A 73 11.91 -0.53 9.05
N LYS A 74 12.15 -1.77 8.61
CA LYS A 74 12.81 -2.02 7.31
C LYS A 74 11.93 -1.62 6.12
N LEU A 75 10.64 -1.89 6.20
CA LEU A 75 9.66 -1.47 5.18
C LEU A 75 9.61 0.05 5.05
N VAL A 76 9.53 0.76 6.17
CA VAL A 76 9.52 2.23 6.19
C VAL A 76 10.80 2.82 5.61
N LYS A 77 11.96 2.28 5.98
CA LYS A 77 13.25 2.73 5.43
C LYS A 77 13.35 2.56 3.92
N ARG A 78 12.63 1.60 3.35
CA ARG A 78 12.57 1.35 1.91
C ARG A 78 11.40 2.02 1.22
N SER A 79 10.76 2.97 1.90
CA SER A 79 9.62 3.73 1.37
C SER A 79 8.42 2.87 0.98
N VAL A 80 8.26 1.71 1.61
CA VAL A 80 7.09 0.86 1.46
C VAL A 80 6.05 1.26 2.51
N SER A 81 4.84 1.58 2.08
CA SER A 81 3.77 1.97 2.99
C SER A 81 3.26 0.79 3.81
N LEU A 82 3.18 0.94 5.12
CA LEU A 82 2.62 -0.07 6.00
C LEU A 82 1.11 -0.29 5.79
N LYS A 83 0.42 0.65 5.15
CA LYS A 83 -1.00 0.54 4.79
C LYS A 83 -1.29 -0.56 3.77
N ALA A 84 -0.27 -1.03 3.03
CA ALA A 84 -0.41 -2.15 2.11
C ALA A 84 -0.50 -3.52 2.81
N PHE A 85 -0.21 -3.58 4.11
CA PHE A 85 -0.14 -4.81 4.88
C PHE A 85 -1.30 -4.92 5.86
N ASP A 86 -2.03 -6.03 5.74
CA ASP A 86 -3.14 -6.36 6.62
C ASP A 86 -2.74 -7.53 7.53
N ALA A 87 -2.45 -7.21 8.77
CA ALA A 87 -2.01 -8.19 9.75
C ALA A 87 -3.20 -8.99 10.28
N GLY A 88 -3.11 -10.31 10.12
CA GLY A 88 -4.02 -11.24 10.77
C GLY A 88 -3.74 -11.38 12.27
N LYS A 89 -4.50 -12.23 12.93
CA LYS A 89 -4.29 -12.55 14.34
C LYS A 89 -2.99 -13.34 14.53
N ILE A 90 -2.35 -13.14 15.66
CA ILE A 90 -1.25 -14.00 16.09
C ILE A 90 -1.87 -15.33 16.53
N GLU A 91 -1.40 -16.42 15.92
CA GLU A 91 -1.85 -17.78 16.20
C GLU A 91 -0.78 -18.57 16.92
N GLU A 92 -1.20 -19.43 17.83
CA GLU A 92 -0.32 -20.44 18.40
C GLU A 92 -0.06 -21.53 17.34
N ALA A 93 1.22 -21.82 17.12
CA ALA A 93 1.66 -22.88 16.22
C ALA A 93 2.17 -24.09 17.02
N SER A 94 2.69 -25.10 16.33
CA SER A 94 3.21 -26.32 16.98
C SER A 94 4.24 -26.00 18.06
N LYS A 95 4.23 -26.76 19.16
CA LYS A 95 5.15 -26.63 20.31
C LYS A 95 5.10 -25.25 21.01
N GLY A 96 3.96 -24.59 21.02
CA GLY A 96 3.79 -23.29 21.69
C GLY A 96 4.45 -22.11 20.99
N THR A 97 4.91 -22.27 19.76
CA THR A 97 5.44 -21.18 18.94
C THR A 97 4.32 -20.26 18.44
N ALA A 98 4.67 -19.06 18.01
CA ALA A 98 3.71 -18.09 17.48
C ALA A 98 3.90 -17.89 15.97
N ARG A 99 2.79 -17.67 15.28
CA ARG A 99 2.76 -17.40 13.84
C ARG A 99 1.77 -16.30 13.55
N GLN A 100 2.08 -15.46 12.56
CA GLN A 100 1.18 -14.43 12.07
C GLN A 100 1.22 -14.35 10.55
N HIS A 101 0.06 -14.38 9.92
CA HIS A 101 -0.11 -14.10 8.50
C HIS A 101 -0.39 -12.62 8.29
N ILE A 102 0.29 -12.02 7.33
CA ILE A 102 0.10 -10.63 6.92
C ILE A 102 -0.19 -10.62 5.43
N ALA A 103 -1.40 -10.25 5.06
CA ALA A 103 -1.77 -10.12 3.65
C ALA A 103 -1.15 -8.86 3.05
N ILE A 104 -0.63 -8.97 1.83
CA ILE A 104 -0.15 -7.83 1.03
C ILE A 104 -1.27 -7.44 0.08
N ARG A 105 -1.74 -6.20 0.22
CA ARG A 105 -2.82 -5.66 -0.61
C ARG A 105 -2.26 -4.71 -1.66
N ALA A 106 -2.38 -5.10 -2.92
CA ALA A 106 -2.06 -4.27 -4.08
C ALA A 106 -3.32 -4.01 -4.90
N GLY A 107 -3.35 -2.86 -5.58
CA GLY A 107 -4.51 -2.41 -6.34
C GLY A 107 -5.59 -1.76 -5.48
N ILE A 108 -6.50 -1.06 -6.14
CA ILE A 108 -7.66 -0.43 -5.51
C ILE A 108 -8.85 -1.36 -5.67
N SER A 109 -9.38 -1.86 -4.54
CA SER A 109 -10.59 -2.68 -4.55
C SER A 109 -11.81 -1.86 -4.98
N GLN A 110 -12.90 -2.54 -5.37
CA GLN A 110 -14.15 -1.86 -5.74
C GLN A 110 -14.71 -1.01 -4.59
N GLU A 111 -14.58 -1.45 -3.36
CA GLU A 111 -15.00 -0.70 -2.18
C GLU A 111 -14.21 0.61 -2.02
N HIS A 112 -12.88 0.52 -2.10
CA HIS A 112 -12.02 1.72 -2.06
C HIS A 112 -12.26 2.62 -3.27
N ALA A 113 -12.50 2.06 -4.46
CA ALA A 113 -12.82 2.83 -5.65
C ALA A 113 -14.12 3.64 -5.49
N LYS A 114 -15.16 3.03 -4.92
CA LYS A 114 -16.41 3.73 -4.60
C LYS A 114 -16.20 4.88 -3.61
N ARG A 115 -15.43 4.62 -2.57
CA ARG A 115 -15.11 5.64 -1.56
C ARG A 115 -14.32 6.80 -2.18
N LEU A 116 -13.31 6.52 -3.01
CA LEU A 116 -12.52 7.52 -3.72
C LEU A 116 -13.36 8.33 -4.70
N ASN A 117 -14.19 7.67 -5.52
CA ASN A 117 -15.08 8.36 -6.46
C ASN A 117 -16.06 9.30 -5.74
N LYS A 118 -16.64 8.84 -4.63
CA LYS A 118 -17.52 9.68 -3.79
C LYS A 118 -16.75 10.86 -3.21
N PHE A 119 -15.57 10.63 -2.67
CA PHE A 119 -14.73 11.67 -2.09
C PHE A 119 -14.39 12.75 -3.13
N ILE A 120 -13.97 12.37 -4.33
CA ILE A 120 -13.64 13.30 -5.41
C ILE A 120 -14.88 14.10 -5.84
N LYS A 121 -16.03 13.44 -5.93
CA LYS A 121 -17.30 14.11 -6.25
C LYS A 121 -17.69 15.13 -5.17
N ASP A 122 -17.51 14.79 -3.91
CA ASP A 122 -17.85 15.63 -2.77
C ASP A 122 -16.93 16.86 -2.63
N LEU A 123 -15.77 16.88 -3.30
CA LEU A 123 -14.92 18.08 -3.40
C LEU A 123 -15.58 19.22 -4.16
N GLY A 124 -16.60 18.95 -4.96
CA GLY A 124 -17.39 19.96 -5.66
C GLY A 124 -16.65 20.72 -6.76
N LEU A 125 -15.55 20.18 -7.29
CA LEU A 125 -14.75 20.80 -8.35
C LEU A 125 -15.45 20.64 -9.70
N LYS A 126 -15.85 21.77 -10.29
CA LYS A 126 -16.56 21.78 -11.58
C LYS A 126 -15.68 21.27 -12.72
N GLY A 127 -16.20 20.30 -13.47
CA GLY A 127 -15.51 19.73 -14.62
C GLY A 127 -14.46 18.68 -14.28
N VAL A 128 -14.39 18.26 -13.01
CA VAL A 128 -13.60 17.11 -12.56
C VAL A 128 -14.50 15.88 -12.47
N SER A 129 -14.04 14.79 -13.03
CA SER A 129 -14.71 13.48 -12.95
C SER A 129 -13.69 12.38 -12.66
N SER A 130 -14.16 11.31 -12.06
CA SER A 130 -13.35 10.12 -11.82
C SER A 130 -14.06 8.87 -12.31
N GLN A 131 -13.29 7.93 -12.80
CA GLN A 131 -13.79 6.67 -13.35
C GLN A 131 -12.90 5.52 -12.89
N THR A 132 -13.51 4.44 -12.41
CA THR A 132 -12.79 3.22 -12.08
C THR A 132 -12.38 2.49 -13.35
N GLN A 133 -11.10 2.11 -13.42
CA GLN A 133 -10.53 1.32 -14.52
C GLN A 133 -9.75 0.13 -13.94
N GLY A 134 -10.41 -1.02 -13.83
CA GLY A 134 -9.79 -2.19 -13.19
C GLY A 134 -9.50 -1.94 -11.72
N ASP A 135 -8.23 -1.97 -11.35
CA ASP A 135 -7.70 -1.74 -10.00
C ASP A 135 -7.16 -0.32 -9.76
N GLN A 136 -7.50 0.61 -10.61
CA GLN A 136 -7.09 2.01 -10.55
C GLN A 136 -8.25 2.95 -10.89
N LEU A 137 -8.07 4.25 -10.61
CA LEU A 137 -9.01 5.29 -10.99
C LEU A 137 -8.34 6.27 -11.96
N ARG A 138 -9.08 6.68 -12.98
CA ARG A 138 -8.70 7.81 -13.82
C ARG A 138 -9.47 9.04 -13.41
N VAL A 139 -8.76 10.13 -13.15
CA VAL A 139 -9.32 11.43 -12.83
C VAL A 139 -9.07 12.37 -14.00
N THR A 140 -10.12 13.00 -14.48
CA THR A 140 -10.09 13.93 -15.62
C THR A 140 -10.60 15.28 -15.18
N GLY A 141 -10.03 16.35 -15.67
CA GLY A 141 -10.48 17.70 -15.34
C GLY A 141 -10.17 18.69 -16.46
N LYS A 142 -10.90 19.81 -16.48
CA LYS A 142 -10.68 20.87 -17.46
C LYS A 142 -9.43 21.70 -17.17
N LYS A 143 -9.02 21.77 -15.91
CA LYS A 143 -7.89 22.58 -15.42
C LYS A 143 -6.92 21.72 -14.62
N ARG A 144 -5.63 21.93 -14.84
CA ARG A 144 -4.56 21.25 -14.07
C ARG A 144 -4.63 21.60 -12.57
N ASP A 145 -5.00 22.83 -12.23
CA ASP A 145 -5.12 23.26 -10.83
C ASP A 145 -6.18 22.48 -10.08
N ASP A 146 -7.29 22.15 -10.73
CA ASP A 146 -8.37 21.34 -10.15
C ASP A 146 -7.88 19.90 -9.92
N LEU A 147 -7.08 19.35 -10.84
CA LEU A 147 -6.46 18.02 -10.67
C LEU A 147 -5.46 18.02 -9.54
N GLN A 148 -4.65 19.07 -9.39
CA GLN A 148 -3.72 19.21 -8.27
C GLN A 148 -4.47 19.32 -6.94
N ALA A 149 -5.60 19.98 -6.90
CA ALA A 149 -6.47 20.06 -5.72
C ALA A 149 -6.99 18.67 -5.32
N VAL A 150 -7.35 17.83 -6.28
CA VAL A 150 -7.75 16.43 -6.02
C VAL A 150 -6.60 15.64 -5.41
N ILE A 151 -5.40 15.74 -5.96
CA ILE A 151 -4.20 15.06 -5.45
C ILE A 151 -3.92 15.47 -4.01
N THR A 152 -3.93 16.76 -3.73
CA THR A 152 -3.70 17.30 -2.37
C THR A 152 -4.74 16.78 -1.38
N ALA A 153 -6.02 16.84 -1.75
CA ALA A 153 -7.11 16.35 -0.90
C ALA A 153 -7.01 14.84 -0.64
N CYS A 154 -6.66 14.04 -1.66
CA CYS A 154 -6.47 12.60 -1.51
C CYS A 154 -5.27 12.24 -0.63
N LYS A 155 -4.22 13.06 -0.62
CA LYS A 155 -3.05 12.87 0.26
C LYS A 155 -3.37 13.17 1.72
N GLU A 156 -4.28 14.10 1.97
CA GLU A 156 -4.69 14.50 3.33
C GLU A 156 -5.68 13.53 3.95
N GLU A 157 -6.47 12.84 3.14
CA GLU A 157 -7.46 11.86 3.60
C GLU A 157 -6.84 10.47 3.75
N ASP A 158 -7.20 9.78 4.83
CA ASP A 158 -6.78 8.40 5.05
C ASP A 158 -7.81 7.40 4.50
N PHE A 159 -7.45 6.76 3.39
CA PHE A 159 -8.28 5.71 2.79
C PHE A 159 -7.94 4.30 3.28
N GLY A 160 -6.94 4.16 4.17
CA GLY A 160 -6.49 2.86 4.68
C GLY A 160 -5.64 2.04 3.70
N ILE A 161 -5.35 2.57 2.53
CA ILE A 161 -4.46 2.00 1.50
C ILE A 161 -3.45 3.05 1.03
N PRO A 162 -2.26 2.63 0.56
CA PRO A 162 -1.34 3.57 -0.06
C PRO A 162 -1.91 4.04 -1.40
N LEU A 163 -1.75 5.33 -1.69
CA LEU A 163 -2.15 5.92 -2.96
C LEU A 163 -0.93 6.54 -3.65
N GLN A 164 -0.78 6.26 -4.94
CA GLN A 164 0.17 6.92 -5.81
C GLN A 164 -0.59 7.58 -6.97
N PHE A 165 -0.01 8.62 -7.52
CA PHE A 165 -0.58 9.41 -8.59
C PHE A 165 0.40 9.42 -9.76
N ASN A 166 -0.01 8.89 -10.89
CA ASN A 166 0.86 8.74 -12.06
C ASN A 166 0.10 8.93 -13.39
N ASN A 167 0.78 8.63 -14.49
CA ASN A 167 0.21 8.68 -15.84
C ASN A 167 -0.46 10.03 -16.17
N PHE A 168 0.21 11.12 -15.80
CA PHE A 168 -0.27 12.47 -16.10
C PHE A 168 -0.31 12.71 -17.60
N ARG A 169 -1.46 13.18 -18.08
CA ARG A 169 -1.72 13.54 -19.48
C ARG A 169 -2.28 14.94 -19.58
N ASP A 170 -1.90 15.67 -20.64
CA ASP A 170 -2.36 17.01 -20.97
C ASP A 170 -3.39 17.00 -22.07
#